data_51407cf932b0281ced49653e41b64130
#
_entry.id   51407cf932b0281ced49653e41b64130
#
_cell.length_a   1.000
_cell.length_b   1.000
_cell.length_c   1.000
_cell.angle_alpha   90.00
_cell.angle_beta   90.00
_cell.angle_gamma   90.00
#
_symmetry.space_group_name_H-M   'P 1'
#
loop_
_entity.id
_entity.type
_entity.pdbx_description
1 polymer ?
#
loop_
_entity_poly.entity_id
_entity_poly.type
_entity_poly.pdbx_seq_one_letter_code
_entity_poly.pdbx_strand_id
1 'polypeptide(L)'
;PKDVVMEKAASTIKIASAKKKKAAPKKNAVAKEKKQNKVVEKPEKKSAASSSKNSKTATSKIKTSGLQLDLSGEKDQNIIIGGHELTVTNLNKLYWKKEKFCKGDMINYYLKIAPYMLPYMLDRPQSLNRHPNGIASSNFYQKNVEGKVPDWMQTHADYSESTDTTVEYLVCKDEATLIYMANLGCIEMNPWHSRTQSWQFPDWCLIDLDPDDPNTFEQVIEVAHVVKEVLDSIGAPSYPKTSGSTGIHIYIPLGAQYTFYQSKQLAELVVNLVHQQMPDITSVERKPAKRKGKIYLDYLQNRQIQTAAAPYSLRPKPGVPVSTPLDWSEIKKGLTQNTYTAHNILDKLKSEGDPFKPVLGKGIDLQKVLGNVQKLFK
;
A
#
# COMPACT_ATOMS: atom_id res chain seq x y z
N PRO A 1 -16.28 32.28 0.19
CA PRO A 1 -15.70 30.96 -0.10
C PRO A 1 -14.73 30.48 0.98
N LYS A 2 -13.90 31.37 1.59
CA LYS A 2 -12.98 31.01 2.68
C LYS A 2 -13.72 30.54 3.95
N ASP A 3 -14.85 31.14 4.27
CA ASP A 3 -15.63 30.85 5.48
C ASP A 3 -16.31 29.47 5.47
N VAL A 4 -16.78 29.01 4.30
CA VAL A 4 -17.41 27.69 4.14
C VAL A 4 -16.41 26.55 4.32
N VAL A 5 -15.14 26.81 4.02
CA VAL A 5 -14.04 25.83 4.19
C VAL A 5 -13.62 25.74 5.65
N MET A 6 -13.57 26.90 6.33
CA MET A 6 -13.32 26.99 7.77
C MET A 6 -14.37 26.24 8.57
N GLU A 7 -15.65 26.36 8.22
CA GLU A 7 -16.73 25.60 8.87
C GLU A 7 -16.62 24.09 8.64
N LYS A 8 -16.25 23.64 7.43
CA LYS A 8 -16.08 22.21 7.14
C LYS A 8 -14.83 21.63 7.82
N ALA A 9 -13.69 22.31 7.79
CA ALA A 9 -12.49 21.90 8.52
C ALA A 9 -12.71 21.93 10.05
N ALA A 10 -13.34 22.98 10.56
CA ALA A 10 -13.69 23.10 11.96
C ALA A 10 -14.75 22.07 12.41
N SER A 11 -15.71 21.72 11.55
CA SER A 11 -16.68 20.65 11.84
C SER A 11 -16.03 19.26 11.82
N THR A 12 -15.08 19.01 10.92
CA THR A 12 -14.31 17.76 10.89
C THR A 12 -13.42 17.62 12.13
N ILE A 13 -12.80 18.72 12.57
CA ILE A 13 -12.00 18.78 13.80
C ILE A 13 -12.91 18.67 15.06
N LYS A 14 -14.09 19.29 15.08
CA LYS A 14 -15.07 19.17 16.18
C LYS A 14 -15.64 17.75 16.28
N ILE A 15 -15.87 17.05 15.19
CA ILE A 15 -16.33 15.65 15.19
C ILE A 15 -15.23 14.72 15.75
N ALA A 16 -13.97 14.95 15.43
CA ALA A 16 -12.85 14.21 15.99
C ALA A 16 -12.67 14.46 17.51
N SER A 17 -12.84 15.70 17.98
CA SER A 17 -12.75 16.06 19.39
C SER A 17 -13.99 15.65 20.22
N ALA A 18 -15.19 15.70 19.64
CA ALA A 18 -16.44 15.30 20.30
C ALA A 18 -16.56 13.78 20.50
N LYS A 19 -16.01 12.97 19.58
CA LYS A 19 -15.95 11.51 19.75
C LYS A 19 -15.00 11.06 20.86
N LYS A 20 -13.97 11.85 21.17
CA LYS A 20 -13.07 11.59 22.31
C LYS A 20 -13.74 11.83 23.67
N LYS A 21 -14.78 12.71 23.74
CA LYS A 21 -15.55 12.99 24.97
C LYS A 21 -16.74 12.06 25.22
N LYS A 22 -17.16 11.26 24.22
CA LYS A 22 -18.34 10.38 24.35
C LYS A 22 -18.02 8.89 24.63
N ALA A 23 -16.76 8.54 24.86
CA ALA A 23 -16.34 7.18 25.21
C ALA A 23 -16.16 7.01 26.72
N ALA A 24 -17.13 7.48 27.53
CA ALA A 24 -17.28 7.07 28.92
C ALA A 24 -18.57 6.24 29.04
N PRO A 25 -18.56 5.09 29.71
CA PRO A 25 -19.71 4.18 29.70
C PRO A 25 -20.85 4.73 30.53
N LYS A 26 -22.02 4.93 29.92
CA LYS A 26 -23.27 5.12 30.64
C LYS A 26 -23.79 3.75 31.09
N LYS A 27 -23.81 3.55 32.41
CA LYS A 27 -24.60 2.52 33.06
C LYS A 27 -26.08 2.76 32.75
N ASN A 28 -26.78 1.77 32.27
CA ASN A 28 -28.23 1.72 32.38
C ASN A 28 -28.66 0.34 32.89
N ALA A 29 -29.58 0.42 33.82
CA ALA A 29 -30.05 -0.62 34.65
C ALA A 29 -31.24 -1.40 34.03
N VAL A 30 -31.28 -2.67 34.35
CA VAL A 30 -32.42 -3.51 34.78
C VAL A 30 -33.56 -3.82 33.78
N ALA A 31 -33.67 -5.08 33.41
CA ALA A 31 -34.84 -5.87 33.67
C ALA A 31 -34.46 -7.37 33.72
N LYS A 32 -35.05 -8.02 34.71
CA LYS A 32 -34.83 -9.40 35.17
C LYS A 32 -35.46 -10.40 34.19
N GLU A 33 -34.80 -11.58 34.01
CA GLU A 33 -35.48 -12.82 34.34
C GLU A 33 -34.52 -14.01 34.51
N LYS A 34 -34.87 -14.91 35.41
CA LYS A 34 -34.13 -15.98 36.07
C LYS A 34 -34.01 -17.25 35.22
N LYS A 35 -32.88 -17.97 35.34
CA LYS A 35 -32.76 -19.34 35.92
C LYS A 35 -31.34 -19.88 35.76
N GLN A 36 -30.71 -20.06 36.85
CA GLN A 36 -30.19 -21.23 37.61
C GLN A 36 -29.16 -22.15 36.94
N ASN A 37 -28.00 -22.11 37.58
CA ASN A 37 -27.09 -23.13 38.14
C ASN A 37 -26.10 -23.83 37.21
N LYS A 38 -24.80 -23.75 37.47
CA LYS A 38 -24.02 -24.46 38.50
C LYS A 38 -22.55 -23.99 38.50
N VAL A 39 -22.05 -23.95 39.69
CA VAL A 39 -20.73 -23.69 40.25
C VAL A 39 -19.66 -24.65 39.71
N VAL A 40 -18.40 -24.20 39.50
CA VAL A 40 -17.16 -24.74 40.07
C VAL A 40 -15.97 -23.83 39.81
N GLU A 41 -15.40 -23.31 40.86
CA GLU A 41 -14.02 -22.98 41.26
C GLU A 41 -12.98 -22.32 40.36
N LYS A 42 -12.45 -21.25 40.99
CA LYS A 42 -11.15 -20.60 40.74
C LYS A 42 -9.96 -21.47 41.16
N PRO A 43 -8.77 -21.21 40.62
CA PRO A 43 -7.76 -20.64 41.49
C PRO A 43 -6.95 -19.43 40.95
N GLU A 44 -6.32 -18.84 41.91
CA GLU A 44 -5.71 -17.57 42.11
C GLU A 44 -4.54 -17.11 41.21
N LYS A 45 -4.38 -15.83 41.26
CA LYS A 45 -3.29 -14.88 40.90
C LYS A 45 -1.85 -15.39 41.00
N LYS A 46 -1.05 -14.97 40.00
CA LYS A 46 0.28 -14.40 40.25
C LYS A 46 0.56 -13.26 39.26
N SER A 47 0.79 -12.12 39.83
CA SER A 47 1.29 -10.89 39.18
C SER A 47 2.75 -11.09 38.76
N ALA A 48 3.10 -10.75 37.54
CA ALA A 48 4.47 -10.46 37.16
C ALA A 48 4.48 -9.22 36.30
N ALA A 49 5.02 -8.14 36.85
CA ALA A 49 5.40 -6.93 36.14
C ALA A 49 6.52 -7.28 35.16
N SER A 50 6.31 -7.04 33.89
CA SER A 50 7.39 -7.07 32.91
C SER A 50 7.62 -5.67 32.33
N SER A 51 8.77 -5.17 32.67
CA SER A 51 9.43 -3.97 32.19
C SER A 51 9.37 -3.85 30.65
N SER A 52 8.95 -2.69 30.18
CA SER A 52 9.07 -2.28 28.79
C SER A 52 10.54 -2.22 28.38
N LYS A 53 11.02 -3.25 27.69
CA LYS A 53 12.29 -3.16 26.96
C LYS A 53 12.01 -2.49 25.61
N ASN A 54 12.58 -1.32 25.43
CA ASN A 54 12.78 -0.66 24.13
C ASN A 54 13.34 -1.67 23.12
N SER A 55 12.51 -2.16 22.22
CA SER A 55 12.98 -2.90 21.06
C SER A 55 13.56 -1.89 20.06
N LYS A 56 14.86 -1.71 20.08
CA LYS A 56 15.60 -1.19 18.94
C LYS A 56 15.31 -2.13 17.78
N THR A 57 14.57 -1.65 16.80
CA THR A 57 14.33 -2.35 15.53
C THR A 57 15.67 -2.46 14.81
N ALA A 58 16.38 -3.55 15.08
CA ALA A 58 17.54 -3.92 14.28
C ALA A 58 16.99 -4.26 12.89
N THR A 59 17.30 -3.43 11.89
CA THR A 59 17.13 -3.73 10.48
C THR A 59 18.04 -4.92 10.15
N SER A 60 17.58 -6.14 10.41
CA SER A 60 18.22 -7.34 9.91
C SER A 60 18.25 -7.24 8.39
N LYS A 61 19.42 -7.37 7.77
CA LYS A 61 19.54 -7.41 6.31
C LYS A 61 18.65 -8.54 5.80
N ILE A 62 17.67 -8.20 4.96
CA ILE A 62 16.80 -9.18 4.30
C ILE A 62 17.72 -10.07 3.46
N LYS A 63 17.71 -11.38 3.77
CA LYS A 63 18.48 -12.36 3.00
C LYS A 63 17.70 -12.68 1.74
N THR A 64 18.36 -12.56 0.58
CA THR A 64 17.84 -12.99 -0.72
C THR A 64 18.80 -14.01 -1.32
N SER A 65 18.27 -14.86 -2.20
CA SER A 65 19.02 -16.00 -2.75
C SER A 65 20.13 -15.60 -3.70
N GLY A 66 20.00 -14.44 -4.37
CA GLY A 66 20.86 -14.05 -5.49
C GLY A 66 20.68 -14.95 -6.73
N LEU A 67 19.65 -15.78 -6.74
CA LEU A 67 19.34 -16.71 -7.83
C LEU A 67 18.99 -15.96 -9.13
N GLN A 68 19.33 -16.57 -10.26
CA GLN A 68 18.85 -16.18 -11.58
C GLN A 68 18.45 -17.43 -12.35
N LEU A 69 17.27 -17.40 -12.97
CA LEU A 69 16.80 -18.49 -13.82
C LEU A 69 17.53 -18.49 -15.16
N ASP A 70 17.87 -19.68 -15.65
CA ASP A 70 18.35 -19.88 -17.01
C ASP A 70 17.15 -19.95 -17.96
N LEU A 71 17.05 -19.00 -18.88
CA LEU A 71 15.96 -18.92 -19.86
C LEU A 71 16.31 -19.54 -21.22
N SER A 72 17.53 -20.08 -21.37
CA SER A 72 17.97 -20.79 -22.59
C SER A 72 17.53 -22.25 -22.61
N GLY A 73 17.16 -22.80 -21.45
CA GLY A 73 16.83 -24.20 -21.23
C GLY A 73 15.34 -24.51 -21.23
N GLU A 74 14.94 -25.36 -20.30
CA GLU A 74 13.57 -25.83 -20.16
C GLU A 74 12.60 -24.74 -19.76
N LYS A 75 11.33 -24.86 -20.20
CA LYS A 75 10.25 -23.92 -19.86
C LYS A 75 9.83 -23.96 -18.38
N ASP A 76 10.14 -25.05 -17.68
CA ASP A 76 9.81 -25.28 -16.27
C ASP A 76 11.11 -25.64 -15.53
N GLN A 77 11.30 -25.11 -14.32
CA GLN A 77 12.50 -25.34 -13.52
C GLN A 77 12.13 -25.53 -12.05
N ASN A 78 12.85 -26.44 -11.38
CA ASN A 78 12.81 -26.57 -9.91
C ASN A 78 13.92 -25.72 -9.31
N ILE A 79 13.56 -24.85 -8.36
CA ILE A 79 14.47 -23.96 -7.67
C ILE A 79 14.28 -24.07 -6.16
N ILE A 80 15.32 -23.75 -5.41
CA ILE A 80 15.27 -23.68 -3.95
C ILE A 80 15.52 -22.24 -3.50
N ILE A 81 14.56 -21.66 -2.80
CA ILE A 81 14.67 -20.30 -2.26
C ILE A 81 14.32 -20.34 -0.78
N GLY A 82 15.22 -19.87 0.10
CA GLY A 82 14.98 -19.84 1.54
C GLY A 82 14.71 -21.21 2.17
N GLY A 83 15.14 -22.31 1.51
CA GLY A 83 14.88 -23.69 1.94
C GLY A 83 13.56 -24.25 1.42
N HIS A 84 12.78 -23.51 0.64
CA HIS A 84 11.54 -23.97 0.00
C HIS A 84 11.77 -24.34 -1.44
N GLU A 85 11.31 -25.53 -1.84
CA GLU A 85 11.33 -25.97 -3.23
C GLU A 85 10.12 -25.39 -3.98
N LEU A 86 10.39 -24.79 -5.15
CA LEU A 86 9.41 -24.18 -6.03
C LEU A 86 9.59 -24.68 -7.46
N THR A 87 8.54 -25.21 -8.07
CA THR A 87 8.50 -25.44 -9.50
C THR A 87 8.00 -24.18 -10.21
N VAL A 88 8.90 -23.45 -10.88
CA VAL A 88 8.54 -22.32 -11.72
C VAL A 88 8.24 -22.80 -13.13
N THR A 89 7.10 -22.37 -13.68
CA THR A 89 6.54 -22.98 -14.89
C THR A 89 6.32 -21.98 -16.01
N ASN A 90 6.32 -22.46 -17.25
CA ASN A 90 6.03 -21.69 -18.45
C ASN A 90 6.93 -20.46 -18.63
N LEU A 91 8.22 -20.58 -18.32
CA LEU A 91 9.18 -19.48 -18.30
C LEU A 91 9.27 -18.75 -19.64
N ASN A 92 9.16 -19.48 -20.76
CA ASN A 92 9.25 -18.92 -22.12
C ASN A 92 7.96 -18.25 -22.60
N LYS A 93 6.89 -18.24 -21.77
CA LYS A 93 5.61 -17.62 -22.15
C LYS A 93 5.74 -16.11 -22.23
N LEU A 94 5.48 -15.53 -23.40
CA LEU A 94 5.54 -14.08 -23.60
C LEU A 94 4.42 -13.38 -22.86
N TYR A 95 4.79 -12.57 -21.89
CA TYR A 95 3.87 -11.71 -21.11
C TYR A 95 3.73 -10.33 -21.73
N TRP A 96 4.82 -9.77 -22.26
CA TRP A 96 4.84 -8.57 -23.07
C TRP A 96 5.35 -8.93 -24.47
N LYS A 97 4.42 -9.19 -25.39
CA LYS A 97 4.76 -9.69 -26.74
C LYS A 97 5.61 -8.71 -27.54
N LYS A 98 5.32 -7.41 -27.42
CA LYS A 98 6.01 -6.34 -28.14
C LYS A 98 7.46 -6.18 -27.67
N GLU A 99 7.66 -6.25 -26.39
CA GLU A 99 8.95 -6.13 -25.72
C GLU A 99 9.72 -7.45 -25.69
N LYS A 100 9.11 -8.54 -26.16
CA LYS A 100 9.64 -9.91 -26.09
C LYS A 100 10.02 -10.33 -24.65
N PHE A 101 9.35 -9.79 -23.65
CA PHE A 101 9.58 -10.04 -22.24
C PHE A 101 8.68 -11.19 -21.78
N CYS A 102 9.30 -12.27 -21.34
CA CYS A 102 8.60 -13.50 -20.97
C CYS A 102 8.33 -13.59 -19.46
N LYS A 103 7.62 -14.63 -19.03
CA LYS A 103 7.35 -14.90 -17.61
C LYS A 103 8.65 -15.14 -16.84
N GLY A 104 9.64 -15.80 -17.44
CA GLY A 104 10.95 -16.00 -16.82
C GLY A 104 11.71 -14.70 -16.59
N ASP A 105 11.64 -13.75 -17.55
CA ASP A 105 12.21 -12.42 -17.36
C ASP A 105 11.55 -11.69 -16.18
N MET A 106 10.22 -11.80 -16.06
CA MET A 106 9.49 -11.24 -14.93
C MET A 106 9.92 -11.84 -13.60
N ILE A 107 10.08 -13.17 -13.52
CA ILE A 107 10.55 -13.84 -12.31
C ILE A 107 11.98 -13.41 -11.99
N ASN A 108 12.87 -13.36 -12.98
CA ASN A 108 14.25 -12.88 -12.83
C ASN A 108 14.30 -11.41 -12.36
N TYR A 109 13.37 -10.58 -12.83
CA TYR A 109 13.23 -9.22 -12.32
C TYR A 109 12.90 -9.24 -10.81
N TYR A 110 11.91 -10.03 -10.38
CA TYR A 110 11.51 -10.10 -8.98
C TYR A 110 12.59 -10.69 -8.08
N LEU A 111 13.37 -11.64 -8.55
CA LEU A 111 14.56 -12.14 -7.84
C LEU A 111 15.59 -11.01 -7.62
N LYS A 112 15.88 -10.22 -8.64
CA LYS A 112 16.86 -9.13 -8.56
C LYS A 112 16.39 -7.95 -7.73
N ILE A 113 15.08 -7.62 -7.78
CA ILE A 113 14.51 -6.47 -7.07
C ILE A 113 14.11 -6.80 -5.62
N ALA A 114 14.05 -8.07 -5.25
CA ALA A 114 13.62 -8.53 -3.94
C ALA A 114 14.27 -7.79 -2.75
N PRO A 115 15.59 -7.52 -2.72
CA PRO A 115 16.21 -6.80 -1.60
C PRO A 115 15.64 -5.40 -1.36
N TYR A 116 15.16 -4.74 -2.41
CA TYR A 116 14.57 -3.40 -2.36
C TYR A 116 13.08 -3.43 -2.11
N MET A 117 12.38 -4.44 -2.65
CA MET A 117 10.92 -4.54 -2.61
C MET A 117 10.38 -5.18 -1.33
N LEU A 118 11.04 -6.24 -0.84
CA LEU A 118 10.57 -7.00 0.33
C LEU A 118 10.31 -6.16 1.58
N PRO A 119 11.08 -5.11 1.93
CA PRO A 119 10.78 -4.27 3.09
C PRO A 119 9.34 -3.72 3.08
N TYR A 120 8.77 -3.49 1.90
CA TYR A 120 7.41 -2.97 1.69
C TYR A 120 6.36 -4.06 1.58
N MET A 121 6.77 -5.31 1.44
CA MET A 121 5.89 -6.47 1.24
C MET A 121 5.73 -7.33 2.48
N LEU A 122 6.77 -7.39 3.34
CA LEU A 122 6.84 -8.32 4.47
C LEU A 122 5.68 -8.16 5.44
N ASP A 123 5.14 -9.31 5.85
CA ASP A 123 4.04 -9.46 6.81
C ASP A 123 2.71 -8.85 6.37
N ARG A 124 2.55 -8.55 5.07
CA ARG A 124 1.33 -7.96 4.54
C ARG A 124 0.52 -8.96 3.74
N PRO A 125 -0.81 -9.03 4.00
CA PRO A 125 -1.73 -9.74 3.13
C PRO A 125 -1.71 -9.15 1.71
N GLN A 126 -1.93 -10.01 0.71
CA GLN A 126 -1.79 -9.69 -0.71
C GLN A 126 -3.13 -9.83 -1.44
N SER A 127 -3.45 -8.88 -2.32
CA SER A 127 -4.48 -9.08 -3.34
C SER A 127 -3.80 -9.50 -4.64
N LEU A 128 -3.96 -10.78 -5.01
CA LEU A 128 -3.27 -11.35 -6.16
C LEU A 128 -3.99 -10.96 -7.46
N ASN A 129 -3.43 -10.04 -8.23
CA ASN A 129 -3.89 -9.71 -9.58
C ASN A 129 -3.16 -10.59 -10.60
N ARG A 130 -3.82 -11.67 -11.03
CA ARG A 130 -3.21 -12.71 -11.86
C ARG A 130 -3.44 -12.48 -13.35
N HIS A 131 -2.36 -12.54 -14.11
CA HIS A 131 -2.31 -12.43 -15.57
C HIS A 131 -1.75 -13.72 -16.19
N PRO A 132 -2.46 -14.84 -16.19
CA PRO A 132 -1.91 -16.15 -16.58
C PRO A 132 -1.46 -16.20 -18.04
N ASN A 133 -1.94 -15.28 -18.88
CA ASN A 133 -1.62 -15.20 -20.30
C ASN A 133 -0.95 -13.86 -20.70
N GLY A 134 -0.33 -13.16 -19.74
CA GLY A 134 0.34 -11.88 -19.97
C GLY A 134 -0.62 -10.69 -20.11
N ILE A 135 -0.06 -9.53 -20.47
CA ILE A 135 -0.78 -8.24 -20.42
C ILE A 135 -1.88 -8.09 -21.48
N ALA A 136 -1.81 -8.85 -22.58
CA ALA A 136 -2.77 -8.76 -23.68
C ALA A 136 -4.05 -9.58 -23.45
N SER A 137 -4.14 -10.29 -22.35
CA SER A 137 -5.26 -11.17 -22.01
C SER A 137 -5.97 -10.71 -20.74
N SER A 138 -7.15 -11.30 -20.47
CA SER A 138 -7.88 -11.03 -19.24
C SER A 138 -7.08 -11.40 -18.00
N ASN A 139 -7.25 -10.60 -16.97
CA ASN A 139 -6.74 -10.82 -15.61
C ASN A 139 -7.89 -11.03 -14.64
N PHE A 140 -7.57 -11.53 -13.45
CA PHE A 140 -8.54 -11.66 -12.37
C PHE A 140 -7.87 -11.49 -11.01
N TYR A 141 -8.67 -11.00 -10.05
CA TYR A 141 -8.23 -10.91 -8.66
C TYR A 141 -8.55 -12.18 -7.90
N GLN A 142 -7.53 -12.74 -7.25
CA GLN A 142 -7.66 -13.82 -6.28
C GLN A 142 -7.29 -13.28 -4.91
N LYS A 143 -8.25 -13.25 -4.00
CA LYS A 143 -8.06 -12.84 -2.61
C LYS A 143 -8.04 -14.07 -1.69
N ASN A 144 -9.00 -14.98 -1.87
CA ASN A 144 -9.06 -16.21 -1.09
C ASN A 144 -8.11 -17.28 -1.64
N VAL A 145 -7.14 -17.66 -0.81
CA VAL A 145 -6.14 -18.70 -1.11
C VAL A 145 -6.30 -19.95 -0.27
N GLU A 146 -7.37 -20.07 0.50
CA GLU A 146 -7.69 -21.23 1.35
C GLU A 146 -7.55 -22.55 0.56
N GLY A 147 -6.72 -23.46 1.07
CA GLY A 147 -6.44 -24.76 0.43
C GLY A 147 -5.76 -24.70 -0.94
N LYS A 148 -5.22 -23.53 -1.36
CA LYS A 148 -4.65 -23.33 -2.71
C LYS A 148 -3.18 -22.95 -2.71
N VAL A 149 -2.56 -22.88 -1.54
CA VAL A 149 -1.14 -22.54 -1.37
C VAL A 149 -0.42 -23.66 -0.60
N PRO A 150 0.89 -23.83 -0.80
CA PRO A 150 1.69 -24.78 -0.03
C PRO A 150 1.59 -24.52 1.49
N ASP A 151 1.69 -25.59 2.30
CA ASP A 151 1.54 -25.52 3.77
C ASP A 151 2.56 -24.61 4.47
N TRP A 152 3.73 -24.39 3.85
CA TRP A 152 4.74 -23.49 4.42
C TRP A 152 4.42 -22.00 4.24
N MET A 153 3.40 -21.66 3.45
CA MET A 153 2.99 -20.27 3.25
C MET A 153 2.06 -19.80 4.36
N GLN A 154 2.33 -18.60 4.84
CA GLN A 154 1.48 -17.96 5.82
C GLN A 154 0.27 -17.33 5.14
N THR A 155 -0.90 -17.51 5.76
CA THR A 155 -2.15 -16.82 5.40
C THR A 155 -2.64 -15.93 6.54
N HIS A 156 -3.55 -15.03 6.21
CA HIS A 156 -4.26 -14.17 7.16
C HIS A 156 -5.76 -14.21 6.83
N ALA A 157 -6.53 -14.67 7.80
CA ALA A 157 -7.99 -14.72 7.69
C ALA A 157 -8.60 -13.37 8.06
N ASP A 158 -9.47 -12.83 7.21
CA ASP A 158 -10.25 -11.62 7.45
C ASP A 158 -11.71 -11.86 7.10
N TYR A 159 -12.61 -11.46 8.01
CA TYR A 159 -14.05 -11.65 7.81
C TYR A 159 -14.62 -10.51 6.97
N SER A 160 -15.27 -10.87 5.88
CA SER A 160 -15.94 -9.95 4.95
C SER A 160 -17.44 -9.83 5.29
N GLU A 161 -17.83 -8.74 5.94
CA GLU A 161 -19.25 -8.46 6.24
C GLU A 161 -20.12 -8.41 4.98
N SER A 162 -19.56 -8.00 3.83
CA SER A 162 -20.31 -7.86 2.58
C SER A 162 -20.69 -9.18 1.91
N THR A 163 -19.94 -10.24 2.19
CA THR A 163 -20.14 -11.59 1.63
C THR A 163 -20.48 -12.62 2.68
N ASP A 164 -20.47 -12.24 3.97
CA ASP A 164 -20.69 -13.13 5.12
C ASP A 164 -19.74 -14.35 5.09
N THR A 165 -18.50 -14.12 4.68
CA THR A 165 -17.50 -15.18 4.53
C THR A 165 -16.13 -14.73 5.07
N THR A 166 -15.34 -15.69 5.55
CA THR A 166 -13.92 -15.47 5.83
C THR A 166 -13.11 -15.61 4.55
N VAL A 167 -12.21 -14.67 4.32
CA VAL A 167 -11.28 -14.67 3.17
C VAL A 167 -9.87 -14.88 3.70
N GLU A 168 -9.19 -15.91 3.25
CA GLU A 168 -7.79 -16.16 3.57
C GLU A 168 -6.87 -15.52 2.55
N TYR A 169 -6.14 -14.48 2.97
CA TYR A 169 -5.17 -13.77 2.14
C TYR A 169 -3.77 -14.38 2.29
N LEU A 170 -3.07 -14.55 1.17
CA LEU A 170 -1.64 -14.89 1.22
C LEU A 170 -0.84 -13.75 1.85
N VAL A 171 0.07 -14.08 2.77
CA VAL A 171 0.96 -13.11 3.43
C VAL A 171 2.37 -13.25 2.85
N CYS A 172 2.93 -12.14 2.38
CA CYS A 172 4.31 -12.15 1.89
C CYS A 172 5.29 -12.16 3.08
N LYS A 173 6.04 -13.24 3.22
CA LYS A 173 7.02 -13.43 4.33
C LYS A 173 8.47 -13.30 3.89
N ASP A 174 8.75 -13.60 2.64
CA ASP A 174 10.11 -13.77 2.14
C ASP A 174 10.16 -13.72 0.60
N GLU A 175 11.36 -13.94 0.07
CA GLU A 175 11.60 -14.03 -1.36
C GLU A 175 10.88 -15.22 -2.00
N ALA A 176 10.78 -16.37 -1.32
CA ALA A 176 10.09 -17.54 -1.85
C ALA A 176 8.61 -17.26 -2.10
N THR A 177 7.95 -16.57 -1.17
CA THR A 177 6.56 -16.13 -1.33
C THR A 177 6.40 -15.13 -2.46
N LEU A 178 7.34 -14.17 -2.61
CA LEU A 178 7.33 -13.21 -3.72
C LEU A 178 7.43 -13.91 -5.07
N ILE A 179 8.36 -14.88 -5.20
CA ILE A 179 8.56 -15.62 -6.44
C ILE A 179 7.40 -16.57 -6.72
N TYR A 180 6.79 -17.16 -5.70
CA TYR A 180 5.57 -17.93 -5.87
C TYR A 180 4.43 -17.09 -6.47
N MET A 181 4.20 -15.87 -5.96
CA MET A 181 3.21 -14.95 -6.52
C MET A 181 3.51 -14.61 -7.99
N ALA A 182 4.78 -14.33 -8.31
CA ALA A 182 5.19 -14.09 -9.70
C ALA A 182 4.95 -15.34 -10.59
N ASN A 183 5.24 -16.54 -10.07
CA ASN A 183 4.97 -17.80 -10.79
C ASN A 183 3.47 -18.04 -11.01
N LEU A 184 2.59 -17.60 -10.12
CA LEU A 184 1.14 -17.63 -10.35
C LEU A 184 0.68 -16.64 -11.45
N GLY A 185 1.59 -15.81 -11.96
CA GLY A 185 1.33 -14.79 -12.97
C GLY A 185 0.86 -13.46 -12.38
N CYS A 186 1.16 -13.18 -11.11
CA CYS A 186 0.99 -11.85 -10.56
C CYS A 186 2.06 -10.93 -11.15
N ILE A 187 1.67 -10.10 -12.13
CA ILE A 187 2.56 -9.08 -12.69
C ILE A 187 2.74 -7.96 -11.70
N GLU A 188 1.67 -7.61 -11.02
CA GLU A 188 1.57 -6.50 -10.07
C GLU A 188 1.40 -7.05 -8.66
N MET A 189 2.23 -6.59 -7.74
CA MET A 189 2.16 -6.95 -6.34
C MET A 189 1.37 -5.90 -5.57
N ASN A 190 0.32 -6.34 -4.88
CA ASN A 190 -0.66 -5.46 -4.23
C ASN A 190 -0.81 -5.80 -2.74
N PRO A 191 0.11 -5.33 -1.88
CA PRO A 191 0.02 -5.54 -0.43
C PRO A 191 -1.03 -4.63 0.22
N TRP A 192 -1.54 -5.07 1.38
CA TRP A 192 -2.25 -4.18 2.28
C TRP A 192 -1.32 -3.07 2.82
N HIS A 193 -1.91 -1.93 3.20
CA HIS A 193 -1.18 -0.83 3.82
C HIS A 193 -0.74 -1.13 5.26
N SER A 194 -1.27 -2.19 5.88
CA SER A 194 -0.93 -2.68 7.22
C SER A 194 -0.32 -4.06 7.18
N ARG A 195 0.32 -4.46 8.28
CA ARG A 195 0.89 -5.79 8.50
C ARG A 195 -0.05 -6.65 9.33
N THR A 196 0.09 -7.98 9.27
CA THR A 196 -0.76 -8.91 10.01
C THR A 196 -0.74 -8.66 11.52
N GLN A 197 0.42 -8.34 12.12
CA GLN A 197 0.55 -8.05 13.55
C GLN A 197 -0.04 -6.69 13.99
N SER A 198 -0.33 -5.80 13.03
CA SER A 198 -0.93 -4.48 13.24
C SER A 198 -1.98 -4.17 12.17
N TRP A 199 -2.80 -5.15 11.81
CA TRP A 199 -3.69 -5.09 10.66
C TRP A 199 -4.70 -3.92 10.68
N GLN A 200 -5.03 -3.39 11.86
CA GLN A 200 -5.89 -2.22 12.04
C GLN A 200 -5.18 -0.87 11.86
N PHE A 201 -3.84 -0.89 11.81
CA PHE A 201 -3.01 0.32 11.81
C PHE A 201 -2.08 0.30 10.60
N PRO A 202 -2.33 1.15 9.59
CA PRO A 202 -1.49 1.22 8.40
C PRO A 202 -0.12 1.83 8.71
N ASP A 203 0.92 1.35 8.02
CA ASP A 203 2.26 1.92 8.12
C ASP A 203 2.36 3.30 7.45
N TRP A 204 1.48 3.59 6.50
CA TRP A 204 1.46 4.83 5.72
C TRP A 204 0.04 5.27 5.36
N CYS A 205 -0.10 6.56 5.13
CA CYS A 205 -1.22 7.17 4.43
C CYS A 205 -0.85 7.35 2.95
N LEU A 206 -1.80 7.14 2.07
CA LEU A 206 -1.62 7.24 0.61
C LEU A 206 -2.55 8.31 0.02
N ILE A 207 -1.99 9.19 -0.80
CA ILE A 207 -2.73 10.04 -1.72
C ILE A 207 -2.41 9.55 -3.13
N ASP A 208 -3.43 9.13 -3.86
CA ASP A 208 -3.31 8.62 -5.23
C ASP A 208 -3.84 9.65 -6.21
N LEU A 209 -2.96 10.12 -7.11
CA LEU A 209 -3.29 11.05 -8.18
C LEU A 209 -3.63 10.25 -9.43
N ASP A 210 -4.92 10.07 -9.69
CA ASP A 210 -5.44 9.23 -10.77
C ASP A 210 -6.04 10.10 -11.89
N PRO A 211 -5.26 10.36 -12.99
CA PRO A 211 -5.74 11.19 -14.10
C PRO A 211 -6.80 10.45 -14.91
N ASP A 212 -7.78 11.21 -15.38
CA ASP A 212 -8.72 10.79 -16.42
C ASP A 212 -8.10 10.98 -17.81
N ASP A 213 -8.64 10.33 -18.85
CA ASP A 213 -8.07 10.25 -20.20
C ASP A 213 -7.53 11.58 -20.81
N PRO A 214 -8.17 12.75 -20.66
CA PRO A 214 -7.67 13.98 -21.24
C PRO A 214 -6.47 14.60 -20.51
N ASN A 215 -6.10 14.09 -19.34
CA ASN A 215 -5.02 14.69 -18.55
C ASN A 215 -3.65 14.23 -19.01
N THR A 216 -2.71 15.18 -19.08
CA THR A 216 -1.30 14.88 -19.34
C THR A 216 -0.56 14.49 -18.06
N PHE A 217 0.57 13.81 -18.21
CA PHE A 217 1.41 13.47 -17.06
C PHE A 217 2.05 14.72 -16.42
N GLU A 218 2.30 15.78 -17.21
CA GLU A 218 2.72 17.09 -16.71
C GLU A 218 1.69 17.70 -15.76
N GLN A 219 0.41 17.60 -16.06
CA GLN A 219 -0.64 18.06 -15.13
C GLN A 219 -0.66 17.24 -13.82
N VAL A 220 -0.37 15.94 -13.89
CA VAL A 220 -0.21 15.12 -12.68
C VAL A 220 0.99 15.58 -11.86
N ILE A 221 2.11 15.95 -12.50
CA ILE A 221 3.29 16.53 -11.86
C ILE A 221 2.95 17.85 -11.15
N GLU A 222 2.22 18.75 -11.83
CA GLU A 222 1.78 20.02 -11.23
C GLU A 222 0.95 19.79 -9.97
N VAL A 223 -0.03 18.89 -10.03
CA VAL A 223 -0.85 18.53 -8.87
C VAL A 223 0.00 17.90 -7.77
N ALA A 224 0.98 17.04 -8.11
CA ALA A 224 1.88 16.44 -7.13
C ALA A 224 2.70 17.48 -6.35
N HIS A 225 3.15 18.54 -7.04
CA HIS A 225 3.86 19.66 -6.38
C HIS A 225 2.95 20.42 -5.42
N VAL A 226 1.71 20.71 -5.78
CA VAL A 226 0.76 21.34 -4.85
C VAL A 226 0.44 20.44 -3.65
N VAL A 227 0.33 19.11 -3.85
CA VAL A 227 0.23 18.17 -2.71
C VAL A 227 1.46 18.27 -1.80
N LYS A 228 2.67 18.35 -2.38
CA LYS A 228 3.91 18.53 -1.61
C LYS A 228 3.91 19.83 -0.81
N GLU A 229 3.56 20.95 -1.43
CA GLU A 229 3.48 22.27 -0.77
C GLU A 229 2.50 22.25 0.42
N VAL A 230 1.32 21.65 0.23
CA VAL A 230 0.35 21.48 1.31
C VAL A 230 0.93 20.64 2.43
N LEU A 231 1.56 19.49 2.13
CA LEU A 231 2.15 18.59 3.14
C LEU A 231 3.31 19.26 3.87
N ASP A 232 4.18 19.98 3.17
CA ASP A 232 5.29 20.74 3.77
C ASP A 232 4.77 21.84 4.71
N SER A 233 3.74 22.57 4.29
CA SER A 233 3.14 23.65 5.10
C SER A 233 2.57 23.17 6.44
N ILE A 234 2.12 21.92 6.49
CA ILE A 234 1.61 21.29 7.72
C ILE A 234 2.67 20.45 8.45
N GLY A 235 3.90 20.39 7.91
CA GLY A 235 5.02 19.66 8.51
C GLY A 235 4.86 18.12 8.43
N ALA A 236 4.23 17.61 7.38
CA ALA A 236 4.06 16.19 7.09
C ALA A 236 5.04 15.74 6.01
N PRO A 237 6.14 15.04 6.34
CA PRO A 237 7.05 14.49 5.34
C PRO A 237 6.32 13.54 4.39
N SER A 238 6.68 13.61 3.12
CA SER A 238 6.01 12.86 2.06
C SER A 238 6.99 12.30 1.04
N TYR A 239 6.64 11.16 0.45
CA TYR A 239 7.51 10.38 -0.43
C TYR A 239 6.71 9.98 -1.67
N PRO A 240 7.11 10.47 -2.86
CA PRO A 240 6.40 10.17 -4.09
C PRO A 240 6.93 8.89 -4.74
N LYS A 241 6.06 8.26 -5.52
CA LYS A 241 6.44 7.27 -6.53
C LYS A 241 5.54 7.37 -7.75
N THR A 242 6.05 7.01 -8.93
CA THR A 242 5.14 6.79 -10.06
C THR A 242 4.24 5.59 -9.77
N SER A 243 3.00 5.62 -10.21
CA SER A 243 2.17 4.42 -10.18
C SER A 243 2.71 3.33 -11.12
N GLY A 244 3.57 3.70 -12.09
CA GLY A 244 3.97 2.85 -13.22
C GLY A 244 2.82 2.59 -14.20
N SER A 245 1.75 3.37 -14.09
CA SER A 245 0.62 3.48 -15.01
C SER A 245 0.46 4.96 -15.37
N THR A 246 -0.62 5.60 -15.00
CA THR A 246 -0.96 6.96 -15.42
C THR A 246 -0.70 8.02 -14.35
N GLY A 247 -0.53 7.66 -13.10
CA GLY A 247 -0.56 8.57 -11.97
C GLY A 247 0.70 8.59 -11.12
N ILE A 248 0.62 9.34 -10.03
CA ILE A 248 1.64 9.46 -8.98
C ILE A 248 0.98 9.13 -7.64
N HIS A 249 1.64 8.32 -6.84
CA HIS A 249 1.26 8.00 -5.47
C HIS A 249 2.16 8.77 -4.50
N ILE A 250 1.58 9.41 -3.49
CA ILE A 250 2.30 10.16 -2.46
C ILE A 250 2.03 9.51 -1.12
N TYR A 251 3.10 9.06 -0.46
CA TYR A 251 3.04 8.34 0.81
C TYR A 251 3.46 9.25 1.96
N ILE A 252 2.73 9.16 3.07
CA ILE A 252 3.01 9.84 4.32
C ILE A 252 3.20 8.77 5.39
N PRO A 253 4.37 8.67 6.04
CA PRO A 253 4.64 7.63 7.03
C PRO A 253 3.74 7.77 8.25
N LEU A 254 3.11 6.68 8.68
CA LEU A 254 2.26 6.62 9.89
C LEU A 254 2.86 5.73 10.98
N GLY A 255 3.77 4.82 10.62
CA GLY A 255 4.47 3.93 11.58
C GLY A 255 3.54 3.03 12.37
N ALA A 256 2.41 2.61 11.79
CA ALA A 256 1.37 1.80 12.43
C ALA A 256 0.84 2.37 13.77
N GLN A 257 0.80 3.71 13.91
CA GLN A 257 0.36 4.39 15.15
C GLN A 257 -1.09 4.89 15.08
N TYR A 258 -1.66 4.97 13.88
CA TYR A 258 -2.96 5.57 13.62
C TYR A 258 -3.87 4.60 12.88
N THR A 259 -5.17 4.66 13.15
CA THR A 259 -6.16 3.81 12.50
C THR A 259 -6.36 4.19 11.03
N PHE A 260 -6.90 3.28 10.22
CA PHE A 260 -7.32 3.57 8.85
C PHE A 260 -8.30 4.74 8.76
N TYR A 261 -9.15 4.92 9.78
CA TYR A 261 -10.05 6.06 9.83
C TYR A 261 -9.28 7.40 9.96
N GLN A 262 -8.26 7.45 10.82
CA GLN A 262 -7.42 8.64 10.99
C GLN A 262 -6.54 8.90 9.76
N SER A 263 -5.99 7.82 9.16
CA SER A 263 -5.26 7.91 7.89
C SER A 263 -6.13 8.50 6.78
N LYS A 264 -7.35 7.98 6.62
CA LYS A 264 -8.31 8.50 5.65
C LYS A 264 -8.66 9.97 5.90
N GLN A 265 -8.90 10.36 7.16
CA GLN A 265 -9.20 11.76 7.51
C GLN A 265 -8.04 12.70 7.17
N LEU A 266 -6.79 12.28 7.40
CA LEU A 266 -5.62 13.05 7.01
C LEU A 266 -5.55 13.22 5.49
N ALA A 267 -5.69 12.13 4.73
CA ALA A 267 -5.70 12.19 3.27
C ALA A 267 -6.84 13.06 2.74
N GLU A 268 -8.06 12.91 3.27
CA GLU A 268 -9.23 13.71 2.90
C GLU A 268 -9.02 15.21 3.15
N LEU A 269 -8.38 15.56 4.26
CA LEU A 269 -8.02 16.93 4.57
C LEU A 269 -7.05 17.52 3.52
N VAL A 270 -5.97 16.78 3.24
CA VAL A 270 -4.94 17.23 2.28
C VAL A 270 -5.54 17.39 0.87
N VAL A 271 -6.27 16.39 0.38
CA VAL A 271 -6.84 16.45 -0.98
C VAL A 271 -7.88 17.55 -1.14
N ASN A 272 -8.62 17.90 -0.08
CA ASN A 272 -9.53 19.04 -0.11
C ASN A 272 -8.79 20.37 -0.19
N LEU A 273 -7.66 20.53 0.51
CA LEU A 273 -6.81 21.72 0.45
C LEU A 273 -6.20 21.89 -0.97
N VAL A 274 -5.75 20.79 -1.56
CA VAL A 274 -5.24 20.77 -2.95
C VAL A 274 -6.34 21.10 -3.95
N HIS A 275 -7.51 20.47 -3.82
CA HIS A 275 -8.65 20.70 -4.72
C HIS A 275 -9.11 22.17 -4.70
N GLN A 276 -9.04 22.85 -3.58
CA GLN A 276 -9.36 24.27 -3.48
C GLN A 276 -8.39 25.17 -4.23
N GLN A 277 -7.11 24.77 -4.31
CA GLN A 277 -6.09 25.52 -5.06
C GLN A 277 -6.15 25.24 -6.56
N MET A 278 -6.56 24.02 -6.96
CA MET A 278 -6.60 23.56 -8.35
C MET A 278 -7.96 22.96 -8.74
N PRO A 279 -9.09 23.70 -8.56
CA PRO A 279 -10.43 23.13 -8.78
C PRO A 279 -10.70 22.81 -10.26
N ASP A 280 -9.98 23.44 -11.19
CA ASP A 280 -10.21 23.30 -12.62
C ASP A 280 -9.68 21.98 -13.17
N ILE A 281 -8.58 21.47 -12.62
CA ILE A 281 -7.93 20.23 -13.12
C ILE A 281 -8.02 19.05 -12.16
N THR A 282 -8.50 19.23 -10.92
CA THR A 282 -8.64 18.16 -9.92
C THR A 282 -10.08 17.85 -9.58
N SER A 283 -10.34 16.67 -9.04
CA SER A 283 -11.64 16.22 -8.56
C SER A 283 -11.49 15.35 -7.32
N VAL A 284 -12.44 15.45 -6.40
CA VAL A 284 -12.58 14.53 -5.24
C VAL A 284 -13.77 13.57 -5.43
N GLU A 285 -14.38 13.58 -6.61
CA GLU A 285 -15.54 12.76 -6.94
C GLU A 285 -15.16 11.31 -7.24
N ARG A 286 -15.71 10.38 -6.47
CA ARG A 286 -15.43 8.94 -6.62
C ARG A 286 -15.92 8.37 -7.96
N LYS A 287 -17.08 8.83 -8.43
CA LYS A 287 -17.70 8.30 -9.66
C LYS A 287 -17.00 8.86 -10.90
N PRO A 288 -16.34 8.03 -11.75
CA PRO A 288 -15.60 8.52 -12.92
C PRO A 288 -16.43 9.46 -13.81
N ALA A 289 -17.66 9.12 -14.13
CA ALA A 289 -18.55 9.95 -14.94
C ALA A 289 -18.80 11.37 -14.38
N LYS A 290 -18.52 11.60 -13.08
CA LYS A 290 -18.67 12.92 -12.45
C LYS A 290 -17.36 13.69 -12.36
N ARG A 291 -16.22 13.07 -12.65
CA ARG A 291 -14.88 13.69 -12.60
C ARG A 291 -14.68 14.71 -13.72
N LYS A 292 -15.44 14.58 -14.81
CA LYS A 292 -15.42 15.51 -15.96
C LYS A 292 -14.05 15.67 -16.59
N GLY A 293 -13.28 14.58 -16.72
CA GLY A 293 -11.94 14.60 -17.29
C GLY A 293 -10.88 15.25 -16.39
N LYS A 294 -11.06 15.23 -15.07
CA LYS A 294 -10.14 15.81 -14.10
C LYS A 294 -9.32 14.73 -13.38
N ILE A 295 -8.17 15.12 -12.85
CA ILE A 295 -7.33 14.27 -12.02
C ILE A 295 -8.06 13.98 -10.71
N TYR A 296 -8.35 12.73 -10.44
CA TYR A 296 -8.98 12.30 -9.21
C TYR A 296 -7.95 12.20 -8.07
N LEU A 297 -8.22 12.92 -6.98
CA LEU A 297 -7.43 12.87 -5.76
C LEU A 297 -8.01 11.79 -4.86
N ASP A 298 -7.53 10.53 -5.04
CA ASP A 298 -8.08 9.40 -4.30
C ASP A 298 -7.48 9.29 -2.89
N TYR A 299 -8.28 9.64 -1.90
CA TYR A 299 -8.00 9.44 -0.49
C TYR A 299 -8.65 8.16 0.09
N LEU A 300 -9.52 7.51 -0.69
CA LEU A 300 -10.27 6.32 -0.27
C LEU A 300 -9.41 5.06 -0.25
N GLN A 301 -8.22 5.11 -0.83
CA GLN A 301 -7.20 4.06 -0.67
C GLN A 301 -6.81 3.85 0.79
N ASN A 302 -7.05 4.82 1.67
CA ASN A 302 -6.80 4.73 3.11
C ASN A 302 -7.94 4.05 3.88
N ARG A 303 -8.60 3.08 3.27
CA ARG A 303 -9.55 2.19 3.94
C ARG A 303 -8.91 0.82 4.15
N GLN A 304 -9.40 0.11 5.14
CA GLN A 304 -9.00 -1.27 5.40
C GLN A 304 -9.17 -2.14 4.15
N ILE A 305 -8.28 -3.09 3.95
CA ILE A 305 -8.27 -4.04 2.81
C ILE A 305 -7.98 -3.38 1.44
N GLN A 306 -7.83 -2.05 1.37
CA GLN A 306 -7.39 -1.42 0.13
C GLN A 306 -5.91 -1.71 -0.12
N THR A 307 -5.56 -1.79 -1.40
CA THR A 307 -4.20 -2.10 -1.86
C THR A 307 -3.79 -1.14 -2.97
N ALA A 308 -2.51 -0.89 -3.07
CA ALA A 308 -1.91 -0.20 -4.20
C ALA A 308 -0.68 -0.99 -4.68
N ALA A 309 -0.30 -0.79 -5.94
CA ALA A 309 0.92 -1.40 -6.46
C ALA A 309 2.11 -1.06 -5.58
N ALA A 310 2.81 -2.09 -5.11
CA ALA A 310 3.96 -1.94 -4.22
C ALA A 310 5.08 -1.12 -4.86
N PRO A 311 5.94 -0.46 -4.06
CA PRO A 311 7.21 0.06 -4.54
C PRO A 311 7.98 -1.04 -5.31
N TYR A 312 8.50 -0.68 -6.46
CA TYR A 312 9.26 -1.57 -7.36
C TYR A 312 8.46 -2.70 -8.01
N SER A 313 7.14 -2.71 -7.90
CA SER A 313 6.30 -3.65 -8.63
C SER A 313 6.26 -3.33 -10.12
N LEU A 314 6.33 -4.36 -10.95
CA LEU A 314 5.98 -4.25 -12.37
C LEU A 314 4.52 -3.86 -12.52
N ARG A 315 4.20 -3.23 -13.65
CA ARG A 315 2.81 -2.94 -14.01
C ARG A 315 2.45 -3.59 -15.36
N PRO A 316 1.23 -4.11 -15.51
CA PRO A 316 0.78 -4.77 -16.74
C PRO A 316 0.45 -3.75 -17.83
N LYS A 317 1.43 -2.93 -18.20
CA LYS A 317 1.35 -1.88 -19.22
C LYS A 317 2.47 -2.06 -20.26
N PRO A 318 2.33 -1.56 -21.48
CA PRO A 318 3.40 -1.56 -22.47
C PRO A 318 4.68 -0.88 -21.95
N GLY A 319 5.85 -1.40 -22.36
CA GLY A 319 7.15 -0.89 -21.91
C GLY A 319 7.70 -1.51 -20.64
N VAL A 320 6.99 -2.47 -20.02
CA VAL A 320 7.38 -3.14 -18.75
C VAL A 320 7.68 -2.13 -17.63
N PRO A 321 6.79 -1.14 -17.38
CA PRO A 321 7.06 -0.08 -16.42
C PRO A 321 7.04 -0.58 -14.98
N VAL A 322 7.75 0.15 -14.13
CA VAL A 322 7.89 -0.12 -12.69
C VAL A 322 7.19 0.98 -11.90
N SER A 323 6.48 0.59 -10.84
CA SER A 323 5.97 1.52 -9.84
C SER A 323 7.12 2.02 -8.99
N THR A 324 7.71 3.15 -9.39
CA THR A 324 9.06 3.57 -8.98
C THR A 324 9.04 4.68 -7.95
N PRO A 325 9.57 4.43 -6.72
CA PRO A 325 9.93 5.46 -5.76
C PRO A 325 10.92 6.46 -6.33
N LEU A 326 10.68 7.74 -6.03
CA LEU A 326 11.44 8.87 -6.54
C LEU A 326 11.78 9.85 -5.41
N ASP A 327 12.89 10.57 -5.57
CA ASP A 327 13.08 11.81 -4.84
C ASP A 327 12.16 12.90 -5.42
N TRP A 328 11.76 13.87 -4.60
CA TRP A 328 10.91 14.97 -5.07
C TRP A 328 11.55 15.79 -6.18
N SER A 329 12.88 15.87 -6.26
CA SER A 329 13.62 16.54 -7.33
C SER A 329 13.48 15.86 -8.70
N GLU A 330 13.05 14.60 -8.72
CA GLU A 330 12.81 13.82 -9.93
C GLU A 330 11.37 14.02 -10.46
N ILE A 331 10.45 14.53 -9.64
CA ILE A 331 9.08 14.88 -10.06
C ILE A 331 9.14 16.19 -10.83
N LYS A 332 9.46 16.12 -12.11
CA LYS A 332 9.67 17.28 -12.99
C LYS A 332 9.28 16.98 -14.43
N LYS A 333 9.18 18.03 -15.22
CA LYS A 333 8.88 17.94 -16.67
C LYS A 333 9.77 16.91 -17.36
N GLY A 334 9.14 16.06 -18.17
CA GLY A 334 9.79 14.97 -18.89
C GLY A 334 9.75 13.62 -18.16
N LEU A 335 9.33 13.57 -16.90
CA LEU A 335 9.02 12.32 -16.23
C LEU A 335 7.78 11.69 -16.87
N THR A 336 7.82 10.39 -17.11
CA THR A 336 6.70 9.60 -17.65
C THR A 336 6.55 8.29 -16.88
N GLN A 337 5.44 7.58 -17.07
CA GLN A 337 5.25 6.26 -16.50
C GLN A 337 6.28 5.22 -16.97
N ASN A 338 6.93 5.46 -18.13
CA ASN A 338 7.93 4.57 -18.73
C ASN A 338 9.37 5.05 -18.50
N THR A 339 9.60 6.10 -17.72
CA THR A 339 10.96 6.57 -17.40
C THR A 339 11.76 5.46 -16.71
N TYR A 340 11.11 4.71 -15.81
CA TYR A 340 11.70 3.57 -15.13
C TYR A 340 10.94 2.29 -15.47
N THR A 341 11.69 1.31 -15.96
CA THR A 341 11.21 0.01 -16.43
C THR A 341 12.00 -1.13 -15.79
N ALA A 342 11.61 -2.36 -16.05
CA ALA A 342 12.36 -3.55 -15.62
C ALA A 342 13.84 -3.54 -16.07
N HIS A 343 14.17 -2.78 -17.12
CA HIS A 343 15.50 -2.78 -17.73
C HIS A 343 16.47 -1.81 -17.07
N ASN A 344 16.00 -0.72 -16.42
CA ASN A 344 16.88 0.35 -15.91
C ASN A 344 16.74 0.64 -14.42
N ILE A 345 15.66 0.16 -13.76
CA ILE A 345 15.43 0.49 -12.33
C ILE A 345 16.54 -0.01 -11.40
N LEU A 346 17.15 -1.17 -11.70
CA LEU A 346 18.23 -1.71 -10.87
C LEU A 346 19.48 -0.86 -10.90
N ASP A 347 19.79 -0.22 -12.03
CA ASP A 347 20.95 0.65 -12.14
C ASP A 347 20.73 1.95 -11.38
N LYS A 348 19.51 2.51 -11.43
CA LYS A 348 19.14 3.62 -10.53
C LYS A 348 19.34 3.25 -9.07
N LEU A 349 18.84 2.11 -8.63
CA LEU A 349 18.92 1.70 -7.23
C LEU A 349 20.34 1.41 -6.76
N LYS A 350 21.22 0.93 -7.64
CA LYS A 350 22.64 0.75 -7.33
C LYS A 350 23.37 2.07 -7.15
N SER A 351 23.04 3.08 -7.97
CA SER A 351 23.69 4.40 -7.94
C SER A 351 23.18 5.29 -6.82
N GLU A 352 21.87 5.31 -6.57
CA GLU A 352 21.22 6.29 -5.70
C GLU A 352 20.66 5.69 -4.42
N GLY A 353 20.51 4.37 -4.37
CA GLY A 353 19.85 3.68 -3.27
C GLY A 353 18.33 3.78 -3.35
N ASP A 354 17.69 3.45 -2.24
CA ASP A 354 16.21 3.45 -2.13
C ASP A 354 15.74 4.73 -1.39
N PRO A 355 15.15 5.71 -2.11
CA PRO A 355 14.67 6.96 -1.51
C PRO A 355 13.42 6.77 -0.65
N PHE A 356 12.77 5.61 -0.73
CA PHE A 356 11.49 5.36 -0.09
C PHE A 356 11.58 4.78 1.34
N LYS A 357 12.77 4.40 1.78
CA LYS A 357 12.99 3.80 3.12
C LYS A 357 12.35 4.56 4.27
N PRO A 358 12.32 5.91 4.28
CA PRO A 358 11.73 6.64 5.38
C PRO A 358 10.21 6.42 5.54
N VAL A 359 9.50 5.93 4.50
CA VAL A 359 8.07 5.56 4.59
C VAL A 359 7.82 4.48 5.64
N LEU A 360 8.82 3.60 5.87
CA LEU A 360 8.77 2.54 6.88
C LEU A 360 9.26 3.03 8.27
N GLY A 361 9.47 4.33 8.43
CA GLY A 361 9.97 4.93 9.66
C GLY A 361 8.91 5.07 10.77
N LYS A 362 9.27 5.82 11.80
CA LYS A 362 8.44 6.01 13.00
C LYS A 362 7.05 6.59 12.72
N GLY A 363 6.87 7.27 11.61
CA GLY A 363 5.64 7.99 11.29
C GLY A 363 5.63 9.43 11.80
N ILE A 364 4.61 10.18 11.35
CA ILE A 364 4.38 11.58 11.72
C ILE A 364 3.77 11.70 13.13
N ASP A 365 3.91 12.88 13.71
CA ASP A 365 3.07 13.30 14.84
C ASP A 365 1.78 13.95 14.30
N LEU A 366 0.69 13.18 14.24
CA LEU A 366 -0.58 13.63 13.69
C LEU A 366 -1.18 14.80 14.46
N GLN A 367 -0.95 14.90 15.77
CA GLN A 367 -1.45 16.03 16.57
C GLN A 367 -0.73 17.33 16.21
N LYS A 368 0.59 17.26 16.01
CA LYS A 368 1.39 18.40 15.55
C LYS A 368 0.97 18.83 14.14
N VAL A 369 0.77 17.90 13.24
CA VAL A 369 0.30 18.15 11.86
C VAL A 369 -1.06 18.85 11.89
N LEU A 370 -2.04 18.34 12.64
CA LEU A 370 -3.37 18.96 12.77
C LEU A 370 -3.30 20.35 13.44
N GLY A 371 -2.39 20.54 14.40
CA GLY A 371 -2.13 21.85 15.01
C GLY A 371 -1.57 22.86 14.00
N ASN A 372 -0.72 22.44 13.08
CA ASN A 372 -0.22 23.29 12.00
C ASN A 372 -1.32 23.64 11.00
N VAL A 373 -2.18 22.67 10.63
CA VAL A 373 -3.37 22.97 9.80
C VAL A 373 -4.22 24.10 10.41
N GLN A 374 -4.47 24.05 11.72
CA GLN A 374 -5.25 25.12 12.38
C GLN A 374 -4.60 26.50 12.28
N LYS A 375 -3.26 26.58 12.20
CA LYS A 375 -2.54 27.85 12.05
C LYS A 375 -2.65 28.43 10.64
N LEU A 376 -2.82 27.59 9.61
CA LEU A 376 -3.00 28.07 8.22
C LEU A 376 -4.30 28.84 8.02
N PHE A 377 -5.25 28.70 8.95
CA PHE A 377 -6.58 29.33 8.85
C PHE A 377 -6.80 30.45 9.88
N LYS A 378 -5.78 30.79 10.66
CA LYS A 378 -5.78 31.97 11.57
C LYS A 378 -5.18 33.18 10.87
#